data_27cc3dca8b2c37a34da120703d2667c6
#
_entry.id   27cc3dca8b2c37a34da120703d2667c6
#
_cell.length_a   1.000
_cell.length_b   1.000
_cell.length_c   1.000
_cell.angle_alpha   90.00
_cell.angle_beta   90.00
_cell.angle_gamma   90.00
#
_symmetry.space_group_name_H-M   'P 1'
#
loop_
_entity.id
_entity.type
_entity.pdbx_description
1 polymer ?
#
loop_
_entity_poly.entity_id
_entity_poly.type
_entity_poly.pdbx_seq_one_letter_code
_entity_poly.pdbx_strand_id
1 'polypeptide(L)'
;RYRCDCGKRFFEKNTFLPRYYRSTRRLVAEIITAFRETVSAAKIGAQFNVSGATAMRYFKYVSFKPTKLPEVLSIDEFKGNSGGQKYNSIVADAENHKVIDILPSRFENDLIRYFSQFRSKTDVKYFVCDMNPHFREVAKACFPKTVVVSDRYHVIRQAYWAMERVRKNEQNKLSSGLRKYFKKSRCLLMKPMEKLSDEEADKLALMFEIAPRLADAYRLKNEFLNKLLRLIVAEIGHEIHLPGL
;
A
#
# COMPACT_ATOMS: atom_id res chain seq x y z
N ARG A 1 27.34 -42.51 3.99
CA ARG A 1 26.82 -43.87 3.82
C ARG A 1 27.99 -44.84 3.98
N TYR A 2 27.90 -45.72 4.95
CA TYR A 2 28.92 -46.71 5.24
C TYR A 2 28.48 -48.08 4.75
N ARG A 3 29.44 -48.92 4.43
CA ARG A 3 29.23 -50.34 4.09
C ARG A 3 30.05 -51.20 5.04
N CYS A 4 29.40 -52.13 5.69
CA CYS A 4 30.05 -53.13 6.53
C CYS A 4 30.63 -54.24 5.62
N ASP A 5 31.66 -54.90 6.07
CA ASP A 5 32.23 -56.07 5.39
C ASP A 5 31.21 -57.22 5.20
N CYS A 6 30.19 -57.27 6.07
CA CYS A 6 29.03 -58.14 5.90
C CYS A 6 28.04 -57.72 4.79
N GLY A 7 28.34 -56.67 4.02
CA GLY A 7 27.52 -56.14 2.94
C GLY A 7 26.40 -55.19 3.38
N LYS A 8 26.09 -55.02 4.65
CA LYS A 8 25.08 -54.09 5.15
C LYS A 8 25.50 -52.67 4.92
N ARG A 9 24.53 -51.83 4.55
CA ARG A 9 24.72 -50.39 4.37
C ARG A 9 24.00 -49.64 5.48
N PHE A 10 24.65 -48.65 6.07
CA PHE A 10 24.09 -47.84 7.13
C PHE A 10 24.53 -46.36 6.99
N PHE A 11 23.81 -45.50 7.68
CA PHE A 11 24.13 -44.09 7.79
C PHE A 11 24.55 -43.83 9.25
N GLU A 12 25.50 -42.96 9.42
CA GLU A 12 25.83 -42.39 10.71
C GLU A 12 24.61 -41.72 11.33
N LYS A 13 24.35 -41.96 12.58
CA LYS A 13 23.34 -41.25 13.35
C LYS A 13 23.97 -39.96 13.86
N ASN A 14 23.46 -38.83 13.41
CA ASN A 14 23.84 -37.56 14.00
C ASN A 14 22.61 -36.90 14.67
N THR A 15 22.86 -36.12 15.72
CA THR A 15 21.82 -35.48 16.54
C THR A 15 21.44 -34.08 16.04
N PHE A 16 22.27 -33.46 15.19
CA PHE A 16 22.09 -32.09 14.73
C PHE A 16 21.35 -31.98 13.37
N LEU A 17 21.26 -33.10 12.61
CA LEU A 17 20.58 -33.16 11.33
C LEU A 17 19.48 -34.23 11.36
N PRO A 18 18.21 -33.89 11.29
CA PRO A 18 17.14 -34.86 11.21
C PRO A 18 17.27 -35.76 9.97
N ARG A 19 16.79 -36.98 10.04
CA ARG A 19 16.83 -37.95 8.92
C ARG A 19 16.13 -37.35 7.70
N TYR A 20 16.78 -37.43 6.54
CA TYR A 20 16.33 -36.84 5.24
C TYR A 20 16.34 -35.31 5.14
N TYR A 21 16.75 -34.59 6.18
CA TYR A 21 16.94 -33.15 6.08
C TYR A 21 18.30 -32.83 5.46
N ARG A 22 18.32 -31.72 4.64
CA ARG A 22 19.56 -31.24 4.02
C ARG A 22 20.09 -29.97 4.70
N SER A 23 19.35 -29.45 5.67
CA SER A 23 19.69 -28.25 6.41
C SER A 23 19.51 -28.45 7.89
N THR A 24 20.46 -27.97 8.68
CA THR A 24 20.38 -28.02 10.14
C THR A 24 19.26 -27.11 10.65
N ARG A 25 18.73 -27.40 11.84
CA ARG A 25 17.73 -26.52 12.49
C ARG A 25 18.26 -25.11 12.69
N ARG A 26 19.55 -24.97 13.02
CA ARG A 26 20.22 -23.70 13.19
C ARG A 26 20.20 -22.89 11.88
N LEU A 27 20.61 -23.48 10.76
CA LEU A 27 20.59 -22.81 9.46
C LEU A 27 19.18 -22.36 9.08
N VAL A 28 18.16 -23.18 9.33
CA VAL A 28 16.76 -22.83 9.08
C VAL A 28 16.33 -21.63 9.94
N ALA A 29 16.70 -21.61 11.22
CA ALA A 29 16.39 -20.50 12.12
C ALA A 29 17.07 -19.20 11.68
N GLU A 30 18.34 -19.25 11.27
CA GLU A 30 19.07 -18.08 10.76
C GLU A 30 18.44 -17.52 9.48
N ILE A 31 18.06 -18.39 8.54
CA ILE A 31 17.36 -17.98 7.32
C ILE A 31 16.01 -17.33 7.65
N ILE A 32 15.25 -17.90 8.58
CA ILE A 32 13.97 -17.31 9.02
C ILE A 32 14.19 -15.93 9.66
N THR A 33 15.23 -15.80 10.48
CA THR A 33 15.57 -14.53 11.13
C THR A 33 15.97 -13.48 10.10
N ALA A 34 16.71 -13.86 9.05
CA ALA A 34 17.11 -12.93 7.99
C ALA A 34 15.93 -12.36 7.19
N PHE A 35 14.77 -13.02 7.16
CA PHE A 35 13.55 -12.49 6.57
C PHE A 35 12.90 -11.33 7.36
N ARG A 36 13.39 -11.02 8.56
CA ARG A 36 12.98 -9.80 9.29
C ARG A 36 13.53 -8.54 8.64
N GLU A 37 14.63 -8.66 7.91
CA GLU A 37 15.20 -7.59 7.11
C GLU A 37 14.43 -7.47 5.79
N THR A 38 14.38 -6.25 5.24
CA THR A 38 13.69 -5.98 3.96
C THR A 38 14.56 -6.43 2.78
N VAL A 39 14.82 -7.73 2.67
CA VAL A 39 15.70 -8.32 1.65
C VAL A 39 14.99 -9.40 0.85
N SER A 40 15.39 -9.53 -0.42
CA SER A 40 14.83 -10.56 -1.29
C SER A 40 15.29 -11.97 -0.89
N ALA A 41 14.45 -12.99 -1.15
CA ALA A 41 14.79 -14.37 -0.92
C ALA A 41 16.05 -14.83 -1.69
N ALA A 42 16.32 -14.23 -2.84
CA ALA A 42 17.54 -14.49 -3.60
C ALA A 42 18.79 -14.02 -2.84
N LYS A 43 18.74 -12.82 -2.23
CA LYS A 43 19.83 -12.27 -1.42
C LYS A 43 20.06 -13.10 -0.16
N ILE A 44 18.99 -13.49 0.54
CA ILE A 44 19.07 -14.41 1.68
C ILE A 44 19.67 -15.75 1.26
N GLY A 45 19.22 -16.30 0.12
CA GLY A 45 19.79 -17.53 -0.43
C GLY A 45 21.28 -17.45 -0.66
N ALA A 46 21.76 -16.36 -1.26
CA ALA A 46 23.18 -16.12 -1.48
C ALA A 46 23.97 -16.00 -0.17
N GLN A 47 23.43 -15.31 0.83
CA GLN A 47 24.04 -15.13 2.15
C GLN A 47 24.28 -16.47 2.87
N PHE A 48 23.35 -17.42 2.75
CA PHE A 48 23.39 -18.70 3.44
C PHE A 48 23.79 -19.89 2.55
N ASN A 49 24.29 -19.64 1.33
CA ASN A 49 24.66 -20.66 0.36
C ASN A 49 23.54 -21.67 0.06
N VAL A 50 22.30 -21.17 -0.04
CA VAL A 50 21.14 -21.94 -0.48
C VAL A 50 20.46 -21.24 -1.65
N SER A 51 19.63 -21.96 -2.40
CA SER A 51 18.83 -21.30 -3.45
C SER A 51 17.77 -20.39 -2.85
N GLY A 52 17.40 -19.30 -3.55
CA GLY A 52 16.28 -18.44 -3.15
C GLY A 52 14.97 -19.23 -2.97
N ALA A 53 14.75 -20.28 -3.79
CA ALA A 53 13.61 -21.19 -3.64
C ALA A 53 13.65 -21.97 -2.31
N THR A 54 14.85 -22.33 -1.84
CA THR A 54 15.02 -22.98 -0.52
C THR A 54 14.74 -21.99 0.60
N ALA A 55 15.23 -20.74 0.50
CA ALA A 55 14.93 -19.69 1.46
C ALA A 55 13.41 -19.43 1.54
N MET A 56 12.72 -19.32 0.41
CA MET A 56 11.25 -19.17 0.35
C MET A 56 10.50 -20.38 0.95
N ARG A 57 11.03 -21.57 0.84
CA ARG A 57 10.43 -22.76 1.49
C ARG A 57 10.47 -22.64 3.00
N TYR A 58 11.56 -22.10 3.56
CA TYR A 58 11.66 -21.86 5.00
C TYR A 58 10.84 -20.67 5.47
N PHE A 59 10.61 -19.66 4.60
CA PHE A 59 9.70 -18.57 4.90
C PHE A 59 8.29 -19.04 5.27
N LYS A 60 7.83 -20.19 4.76
CA LYS A 60 6.53 -20.78 5.12
C LYS A 60 6.40 -21.15 6.61
N TYR A 61 7.52 -21.27 7.33
CA TYR A 61 7.51 -21.49 8.78
C TYR A 61 7.43 -20.18 9.59
N VAL A 62 7.55 -19.02 8.91
CA VAL A 62 7.32 -17.74 9.58
C VAL A 62 5.83 -17.62 9.84
N SER A 63 5.45 -17.66 11.09
CA SER A 63 4.09 -17.41 11.54
C SER A 63 4.06 -16.05 12.22
N PHE A 64 3.27 -15.14 11.68
CA PHE A 64 3.03 -13.83 12.26
C PHE A 64 1.55 -13.76 12.66
N LYS A 65 1.29 -13.60 13.95
CA LYS A 65 -0.06 -13.34 14.46
C LYS A 65 -0.06 -12.03 15.21
N PRO A 66 -0.63 -10.98 14.64
CA PRO A 66 -0.78 -9.73 15.36
C PRO A 66 -1.70 -9.96 16.57
N THR A 67 -1.29 -9.49 17.73
CA THR A 67 -2.04 -9.68 18.99
C THR A 67 -2.83 -8.45 19.39
N LYS A 68 -2.42 -7.29 18.91
CA LYS A 68 -3.00 -5.99 19.20
C LYS A 68 -3.24 -5.19 17.92
N LEU A 69 -4.30 -4.38 17.93
CA LEU A 69 -4.55 -3.37 16.92
C LEU A 69 -4.01 -2.01 17.41
N PRO A 70 -3.51 -1.15 16.52
CA PRO A 70 -3.02 0.19 16.86
C PRO A 70 -4.16 1.16 17.10
N GLU A 71 -3.86 2.30 17.68
CA GLU A 71 -4.82 3.39 17.87
C GLU A 71 -5.27 3.98 16.52
N VAL A 72 -4.34 4.13 15.57
CA VAL A 72 -4.59 4.60 14.20
C VAL A 72 -4.44 3.42 13.24
N LEU A 73 -5.54 2.73 13.00
CA LEU A 73 -5.59 1.56 12.12
C LEU A 73 -5.85 2.01 10.68
N SER A 74 -4.99 1.61 9.75
CA SER A 74 -5.16 1.85 8.33
C SER A 74 -5.45 0.56 7.57
N ILE A 75 -6.33 0.63 6.59
CA ILE A 75 -6.60 -0.44 5.63
C ILE A 75 -6.62 0.12 4.21
N ASP A 76 -5.95 -0.58 3.30
CA ASP A 76 -5.96 -0.26 1.87
C ASP A 76 -5.95 -1.54 1.04
N GLU A 77 -6.31 -1.44 -0.26
CA GLU A 77 -6.23 -2.55 -1.19
C GLU A 77 -5.08 -2.36 -2.18
N PHE A 78 -4.39 -3.45 -2.47
CA PHE A 78 -3.37 -3.45 -3.50
C PHE A 78 -3.52 -4.65 -4.44
N LYS A 79 -3.01 -4.50 -5.65
CA LYS A 79 -3.03 -5.57 -6.63
C LYS A 79 -2.01 -6.65 -6.24
N GLY A 80 -2.51 -7.83 -5.89
CA GLY A 80 -1.71 -8.98 -5.50
C GLY A 80 -2.19 -10.26 -6.18
N ASN A 81 -1.42 -11.33 -6.06
CA ASN A 81 -1.76 -12.63 -6.65
C ASN A 81 -1.92 -13.73 -5.59
N SER A 82 -2.14 -13.36 -4.33
CA SER A 82 -2.30 -14.31 -3.23
C SER A 82 -3.71 -14.89 -3.18
N GLY A 83 -3.81 -16.17 -2.87
CA GLY A 83 -5.11 -16.83 -2.65
C GLY A 83 -6.07 -16.85 -3.84
N GLY A 84 -5.57 -16.68 -5.08
CA GLY A 84 -6.40 -16.62 -6.27
C GLY A 84 -7.18 -15.31 -6.45
N GLN A 85 -6.99 -14.34 -5.57
CA GLN A 85 -7.62 -13.03 -5.64
C GLN A 85 -6.72 -12.02 -6.35
N LYS A 86 -7.35 -11.15 -7.18
CA LYS A 86 -6.65 -10.07 -7.89
C LYS A 86 -6.20 -8.94 -6.95
N TYR A 87 -6.90 -8.76 -5.84
CA TYR A 87 -6.66 -7.71 -4.87
C TYR A 87 -6.56 -8.31 -3.47
N ASN A 88 -5.57 -7.85 -2.75
CA ASN A 88 -5.30 -8.16 -1.35
C ASN A 88 -5.53 -6.90 -0.51
N SER A 89 -5.76 -7.05 0.79
CA SER A 89 -5.81 -5.93 1.71
C SER A 89 -4.55 -5.88 2.56
N ILE A 90 -4.05 -4.67 2.77
CA ILE A 90 -2.99 -4.37 3.72
C ILE A 90 -3.60 -3.72 4.95
N VAL A 91 -3.23 -4.21 6.12
CA VAL A 91 -3.59 -3.65 7.43
C VAL A 91 -2.33 -3.08 8.03
N ALA A 92 -2.36 -1.83 8.41
CA ALA A 92 -1.17 -1.12 8.90
C ALA A 92 -1.49 -0.23 10.12
N ASP A 93 -0.46 0.01 10.90
CA ASP A 93 -0.38 1.06 11.90
C ASP A 93 0.07 2.34 11.17
N ALA A 94 -0.86 3.27 10.98
CA ALA A 94 -0.58 4.48 10.22
C ALA A 94 0.32 5.48 10.99
N GLU A 95 0.27 5.46 12.31
CA GLU A 95 1.07 6.33 13.16
C GLU A 95 2.54 5.89 13.18
N ASN A 96 2.79 4.59 13.33
CA ASN A 96 4.15 4.04 13.40
C ASN A 96 4.69 3.56 12.05
N HIS A 97 3.93 3.73 10.95
CA HIS A 97 4.30 3.29 9.61
C HIS A 97 4.67 1.81 9.52
N LYS A 98 3.93 0.94 10.23
CA LYS A 98 4.19 -0.49 10.31
C LYS A 98 3.06 -1.30 9.67
N VAL A 99 3.43 -2.23 8.80
CA VAL A 99 2.49 -3.24 8.32
C VAL A 99 2.18 -4.22 9.45
N ILE A 100 0.89 -4.40 9.73
CA ILE A 100 0.39 -5.35 10.73
C ILE A 100 0.15 -6.69 10.07
N ASP A 101 -0.55 -6.70 8.93
CA ASP A 101 -0.86 -7.93 8.22
C ASP A 101 -1.18 -7.66 6.74
N ILE A 102 -1.09 -8.71 5.93
CA ILE A 102 -1.51 -8.71 4.53
C ILE A 102 -2.54 -9.83 4.35
N LEU A 103 -3.76 -9.44 4.00
CA LEU A 103 -4.88 -10.35 3.88
C LEU A 103 -5.11 -10.73 2.41
N PRO A 104 -5.38 -12.01 2.11
CA PRO A 104 -5.59 -12.48 0.75
C PRO A 104 -6.93 -12.04 0.15
N SER A 105 -7.78 -11.38 0.92
CA SER A 105 -9.12 -10.94 0.52
C SER A 105 -9.36 -9.47 0.88
N ARG A 106 -10.20 -8.80 0.09
CA ARG A 106 -10.71 -7.45 0.36
C ARG A 106 -12.20 -7.42 0.69
N PHE A 107 -12.83 -8.59 0.69
CA PHE A 107 -14.26 -8.69 0.90
C PHE A 107 -14.64 -8.44 2.36
N GLU A 108 -15.74 -7.73 2.54
CA GLU A 108 -16.24 -7.29 3.84
C GLU A 108 -16.34 -8.43 4.87
N ASN A 109 -16.95 -9.56 4.50
CA ASN A 109 -17.10 -10.71 5.39
C ASN A 109 -15.76 -11.30 5.86
N ASP A 110 -14.75 -11.33 5.00
CA ASP A 110 -13.43 -11.85 5.35
C ASP A 110 -12.70 -10.87 6.28
N LEU A 111 -12.83 -9.58 6.03
CA LEU A 111 -12.26 -8.53 6.89
C LEU A 111 -12.94 -8.50 8.26
N ILE A 112 -14.27 -8.62 8.32
CA ILE A 112 -15.01 -8.72 9.60
C ILE A 112 -14.55 -9.96 10.38
N ARG A 113 -14.41 -11.10 9.71
CA ARG A 113 -13.87 -12.32 10.33
C ARG A 113 -12.45 -12.14 10.84
N TYR A 114 -11.59 -11.46 10.08
CA TYR A 114 -10.23 -11.16 10.50
C TYR A 114 -10.23 -10.27 11.75
N PHE A 115 -10.96 -9.16 11.74
CA PHE A 115 -10.99 -8.26 12.88
C PHE A 115 -11.74 -8.83 14.11
N SER A 116 -12.63 -9.81 13.91
CA SER A 116 -13.35 -10.44 15.03
C SER A 116 -12.43 -11.22 15.98
N GLN A 117 -11.25 -11.66 15.53
CA GLN A 117 -10.29 -12.36 16.36
C GLN A 117 -9.59 -11.49 17.41
N PHE A 118 -9.62 -10.16 17.26
CA PHE A 118 -8.98 -9.24 18.20
C PHE A 118 -9.93 -8.87 19.35
N ARG A 119 -9.41 -8.95 20.57
CA ARG A 119 -10.17 -8.60 21.78
C ARG A 119 -10.16 -7.10 22.05
N SER A 120 -9.08 -6.39 21.70
CA SER A 120 -8.83 -4.98 21.99
C SER A 120 -9.29 -4.03 20.87
N LYS A 121 -10.51 -4.22 20.36
CA LYS A 121 -11.09 -3.35 19.31
C LYS A 121 -11.35 -1.92 19.79
N THR A 122 -11.52 -1.73 21.08
CA THR A 122 -11.74 -0.42 21.71
C THR A 122 -10.51 0.47 21.71
N ASP A 123 -9.31 -0.08 21.46
CA ASP A 123 -8.07 0.67 21.40
C ASP A 123 -7.94 1.45 20.07
N VAL A 124 -8.70 1.05 19.03
CA VAL A 124 -8.72 1.74 17.73
C VAL A 124 -9.57 3.00 17.84
N LYS A 125 -8.94 4.16 17.79
CA LYS A 125 -9.61 5.47 17.80
C LYS A 125 -9.91 5.99 16.40
N TYR A 126 -8.99 5.73 15.44
CA TYR A 126 -9.10 6.18 14.06
C TYR A 126 -8.98 5.00 13.11
N PHE A 127 -9.90 4.92 12.16
CA PHE A 127 -9.88 3.92 11.09
C PHE A 127 -9.68 4.62 9.74
N VAL A 128 -8.45 4.55 9.23
CA VAL A 128 -8.06 5.20 7.98
C VAL A 128 -8.30 4.25 6.81
N CYS A 129 -9.09 4.66 5.84
CA CYS A 129 -9.35 3.85 4.65
C CYS A 129 -9.56 4.72 3.41
N ASP A 130 -9.58 4.09 2.24
CA ASP A 130 -10.04 4.75 1.03
C ASP A 130 -11.56 5.07 1.10
N MET A 131 -12.08 5.69 0.06
CA MET A 131 -13.51 6.03 -0.02
C MET A 131 -14.40 4.84 -0.44
N ASN A 132 -13.87 3.61 -0.43
CA ASN A 132 -14.64 2.41 -0.75
C ASN A 132 -15.71 2.16 0.34
N PRO A 133 -16.99 2.05 -0.03
CA PRO A 133 -18.07 1.80 0.92
C PRO A 133 -17.85 0.55 1.79
N HIS A 134 -17.26 -0.51 1.23
CA HIS A 134 -17.02 -1.77 1.96
C HIS A 134 -16.14 -1.59 3.20
N PHE A 135 -15.09 -0.78 3.11
CA PHE A 135 -14.23 -0.53 4.28
C PHE A 135 -14.95 0.26 5.38
N ARG A 136 -15.87 1.16 4.99
CA ARG A 136 -16.70 1.88 5.96
C ARG A 136 -17.67 0.95 6.69
N GLU A 137 -18.26 -0.02 5.99
CA GLU A 137 -19.12 -1.02 6.62
C GLU A 137 -18.33 -1.94 7.56
N VAL A 138 -17.11 -2.34 7.18
CA VAL A 138 -16.18 -3.05 8.08
C VAL A 138 -15.88 -2.23 9.34
N ALA A 139 -15.60 -0.93 9.18
CA ALA A 139 -15.35 -0.04 10.31
C ALA A 139 -16.54 0.03 11.27
N LYS A 140 -17.75 0.24 10.74
CA LYS A 140 -19.00 0.27 11.53
C LYS A 140 -19.25 -1.04 12.27
N ALA A 141 -19.06 -2.17 11.59
CA ALA A 141 -19.32 -3.49 12.15
C ALA A 141 -18.29 -3.88 13.23
N CYS A 142 -17.02 -3.58 13.01
CA CYS A 142 -15.93 -4.01 13.88
C CYS A 142 -15.54 -2.98 14.96
N PHE A 143 -15.69 -1.68 14.65
CA PHE A 143 -15.18 -0.56 15.45
C PHE A 143 -16.22 0.56 15.58
N PRO A 144 -17.37 0.34 16.24
CA PRO A 144 -18.51 1.26 16.21
C PRO A 144 -18.24 2.61 16.90
N LYS A 145 -17.17 2.72 17.69
CA LYS A 145 -16.78 3.96 18.38
C LYS A 145 -15.62 4.70 17.70
N THR A 146 -15.13 4.19 16.58
CA THR A 146 -13.97 4.71 15.89
C THR A 146 -14.36 5.82 14.93
N VAL A 147 -13.54 6.86 14.82
CA VAL A 147 -13.67 7.89 13.78
C VAL A 147 -13.13 7.32 12.46
N VAL A 148 -13.96 7.28 11.43
CA VAL A 148 -13.55 6.86 10.10
C VAL A 148 -12.94 8.04 9.36
N VAL A 149 -11.67 7.91 8.96
CA VAL A 149 -10.89 8.93 8.26
C VAL A 149 -10.65 8.48 6.83
N SER A 150 -10.94 9.35 5.86
CA SER A 150 -10.62 9.07 4.47
C SER A 150 -9.15 9.36 4.18
N ASP A 151 -8.46 8.43 3.52
CA ASP A 151 -7.08 8.61 3.11
C ASP A 151 -6.95 9.81 2.15
N ARG A 152 -6.06 10.74 2.52
CA ARG A 152 -5.75 11.97 1.78
C ARG A 152 -5.40 11.73 0.32
N TYR A 153 -4.58 10.71 0.05
CA TYR A 153 -4.17 10.38 -1.32
C TYR A 153 -5.39 10.08 -2.21
N HIS A 154 -6.32 9.28 -1.69
CA HIS A 154 -7.52 8.91 -2.42
C HIS A 154 -8.45 10.12 -2.66
N VAL A 155 -8.54 11.04 -1.70
CA VAL A 155 -9.31 12.30 -1.84
C VAL A 155 -8.70 13.21 -2.93
N ILE A 156 -7.39 13.43 -2.88
CA ILE A 156 -6.65 14.22 -3.87
C ILE A 156 -6.80 13.59 -5.27
N ARG A 157 -6.69 12.28 -5.37
CA ARG A 157 -6.85 11.54 -6.61
C ARG A 157 -8.22 11.76 -7.26
N GLN A 158 -9.29 11.90 -6.48
CA GLN A 158 -10.62 12.21 -7.01
C GLN A 158 -10.67 13.60 -7.67
N ALA A 159 -10.02 14.60 -7.07
CA ALA A 159 -9.92 15.94 -7.68
C ALA A 159 -9.17 15.88 -9.01
N TYR A 160 -8.08 15.14 -9.08
CA TYR A 160 -7.34 14.94 -10.32
C TYR A 160 -8.15 14.17 -11.38
N TRP A 161 -8.92 13.18 -11.01
CA TRP A 161 -9.80 12.46 -11.93
C TRP A 161 -10.93 13.35 -12.45
N ALA A 162 -11.50 14.20 -11.60
CA ALA A 162 -12.51 15.16 -12.03
C ALA A 162 -11.92 16.14 -13.07
N MET A 163 -10.72 16.68 -12.80
CA MET A 163 -9.99 17.54 -13.72
C MET A 163 -9.70 16.84 -15.06
N GLU A 164 -9.23 15.60 -15.01
CA GLU A 164 -8.93 14.80 -16.20
C GLU A 164 -10.20 14.49 -17.02
N ARG A 165 -11.34 14.32 -16.38
CA ARG A 165 -12.64 14.15 -17.04
C ARG A 165 -13.05 15.39 -17.82
N VAL A 166 -12.91 16.56 -17.20
CA VAL A 166 -13.18 17.85 -17.88
C VAL A 166 -12.25 18.02 -19.07
N ARG A 167 -10.93 17.80 -18.89
CA ARG A 167 -9.95 17.88 -19.96
C ARG A 167 -10.32 17.00 -21.15
N LYS A 168 -10.69 15.73 -20.91
CA LYS A 168 -11.11 14.80 -21.96
C LYS A 168 -12.35 15.26 -22.68
N ASN A 169 -13.35 15.77 -21.95
CA ASN A 169 -14.59 16.27 -22.53
C ASN A 169 -14.33 17.47 -23.45
N GLU A 170 -13.53 18.43 -23.00
CA GLU A 170 -13.18 19.60 -23.82
C GLU A 170 -12.29 19.18 -25.02
N GLN A 171 -11.30 18.32 -24.80
CA GLN A 171 -10.45 17.79 -25.86
C GLN A 171 -11.26 17.12 -27.01
N ASN A 172 -12.35 16.44 -26.70
CA ASN A 172 -13.16 15.75 -27.69
C ASN A 172 -13.91 16.69 -28.64
N LYS A 173 -14.06 17.95 -28.28
CA LYS A 173 -14.71 19.00 -29.09
C LYS A 173 -13.75 19.67 -30.08
N LEU A 174 -12.44 19.40 -29.96
CA LEU A 174 -11.40 20.11 -30.69
C LEU A 174 -10.95 19.37 -31.95
N SER A 175 -10.33 20.10 -32.89
CA SER A 175 -9.68 19.55 -34.08
C SER A 175 -8.51 18.61 -33.70
N SER A 176 -8.07 17.78 -34.65
CA SER A 176 -7.03 16.76 -34.40
C SER A 176 -5.70 17.33 -33.84
N GLY A 177 -5.28 18.49 -34.35
CA GLY A 177 -4.06 19.17 -33.88
C GLY A 177 -4.17 19.64 -32.44
N LEU A 178 -5.25 20.36 -32.13
CA LEU A 178 -5.52 20.83 -30.76
C LEU A 178 -5.74 19.69 -29.76
N ARG A 179 -6.41 18.61 -30.19
CA ARG A 179 -6.55 17.39 -29.36
C ARG A 179 -5.21 16.83 -28.92
N LYS A 180 -4.22 16.78 -29.82
CA LYS A 180 -2.87 16.31 -29.49
C LYS A 180 -2.18 17.22 -28.47
N TYR A 181 -2.34 18.52 -28.61
CA TYR A 181 -1.83 19.52 -27.67
C TYR A 181 -2.44 19.36 -26.29
N PHE A 182 -3.76 19.27 -26.17
CA PHE A 182 -4.49 19.07 -24.93
C PHE A 182 -4.11 17.75 -24.24
N LYS A 183 -3.89 16.67 -24.99
CA LYS A 183 -3.44 15.39 -24.45
C LYS A 183 -2.05 15.50 -23.82
N LYS A 184 -1.11 16.18 -24.48
CA LYS A 184 0.26 16.37 -23.98
C LYS A 184 0.33 17.30 -22.75
N SER A 185 -0.61 18.22 -22.60
CA SER A 185 -0.65 19.19 -21.50
C SER A 185 -1.29 18.66 -20.22
N ARG A 186 -1.62 17.36 -20.15
CA ARG A 186 -2.20 16.76 -18.94
C ARG A 186 -1.37 17.04 -17.67
N CYS A 187 -0.05 16.93 -17.76
CA CYS A 187 0.84 17.12 -16.61
C CYS A 187 0.77 18.57 -16.07
N LEU A 188 0.59 19.56 -16.95
CA LEU A 188 0.46 20.97 -16.55
C LEU A 188 -0.80 21.20 -15.72
N LEU A 189 -1.91 20.61 -16.15
CA LEU A 189 -3.19 20.73 -15.43
C LEU A 189 -3.18 20.04 -14.05
N MET A 190 -2.25 19.13 -13.82
CA MET A 190 -2.08 18.50 -12.50
C MET A 190 -1.20 19.32 -11.56
N LYS A 191 -0.34 20.21 -12.08
CA LYS A 191 0.50 21.08 -11.24
C LYS A 191 -0.35 22.11 -10.50
N PRO A 192 0.00 22.46 -9.25
CA PRO A 192 -0.49 23.65 -8.58
C PRO A 192 -0.04 24.91 -9.32
N MET A 193 -0.82 26.00 -9.21
CA MET A 193 -0.51 27.26 -9.89
C MET A 193 0.86 27.82 -9.47
N GLU A 194 1.20 27.69 -8.21
CA GLU A 194 2.44 28.19 -7.62
C GLU A 194 3.70 27.45 -8.08
N LYS A 195 3.53 26.29 -8.71
CA LYS A 195 4.63 25.45 -9.22
C LYS A 195 4.78 25.48 -10.74
N LEU A 196 4.04 26.36 -11.42
CA LEU A 196 4.18 26.58 -12.86
C LEU A 196 5.35 27.50 -13.16
N SER A 197 6.10 27.20 -14.22
CA SER A 197 6.99 28.18 -14.82
C SER A 197 6.19 29.18 -15.69
N ASP A 198 6.78 30.32 -16.02
CA ASP A 198 6.13 31.33 -16.88
C ASP A 198 5.68 30.72 -18.22
N GLU A 199 6.56 29.93 -18.87
CA GLU A 199 6.20 29.24 -20.11
C GLU A 199 5.03 28.23 -19.95
N GLU A 200 4.95 27.57 -18.80
CA GLU A 200 3.89 26.63 -18.49
C GLU A 200 2.57 27.37 -18.22
N ALA A 201 2.64 28.52 -17.56
CA ALA A 201 1.48 29.39 -17.32
C ALA A 201 0.93 29.93 -18.64
N ASP A 202 1.78 30.41 -19.57
CA ASP A 202 1.37 30.87 -20.89
C ASP A 202 0.68 29.79 -21.70
N LYS A 203 1.23 28.54 -21.66
CA LYS A 203 0.60 27.39 -22.30
C LYS A 203 -0.78 27.06 -21.72
N LEU A 204 -0.95 27.18 -20.42
CA LEU A 204 -2.26 27.00 -19.78
C LEU A 204 -3.22 28.13 -20.11
N ALA A 205 -2.75 29.39 -20.14
CA ALA A 205 -3.57 30.54 -20.52
C ALA A 205 -4.20 30.35 -21.91
N LEU A 206 -3.39 29.96 -22.89
CA LEU A 206 -3.88 29.64 -24.24
C LEU A 206 -4.92 28.50 -24.23
N MET A 207 -4.70 27.45 -23.42
CA MET A 207 -5.67 26.36 -23.29
C MET A 207 -6.99 26.83 -22.67
N PHE A 208 -6.94 27.77 -21.74
CA PHE A 208 -8.12 28.31 -21.05
C PHE A 208 -8.92 29.25 -21.95
N GLU A 209 -8.27 29.99 -22.84
CA GLU A 209 -8.94 30.76 -23.89
C GLU A 209 -9.74 29.86 -24.85
N ILE A 210 -9.13 28.72 -25.26
CA ILE A 210 -9.78 27.77 -26.16
C ILE A 210 -10.90 26.98 -25.45
N ALA A 211 -10.73 26.68 -24.15
CA ALA A 211 -11.65 25.88 -23.36
C ALA A 211 -11.91 26.51 -21.96
N PRO A 212 -12.80 27.53 -21.85
CA PRO A 212 -13.03 28.22 -20.58
C PRO A 212 -13.48 27.31 -19.42
N ARG A 213 -14.22 26.24 -19.71
CA ARG A 213 -14.59 25.23 -18.69
C ARG A 213 -13.37 24.52 -18.07
N LEU A 214 -12.27 24.45 -18.82
CA LEU A 214 -11.02 23.87 -18.30
C LEU A 214 -10.37 24.81 -17.28
N ALA A 215 -10.47 26.15 -17.49
CA ALA A 215 -10.01 27.16 -16.54
C ALA A 215 -10.78 27.06 -15.21
N ASP A 216 -12.12 26.97 -15.28
CA ASP A 216 -12.96 26.81 -14.09
C ASP A 216 -12.62 25.54 -13.30
N ALA A 217 -12.46 24.42 -14.00
CA ALA A 217 -12.09 23.15 -13.38
C ALA A 217 -10.69 23.21 -12.73
N TYR A 218 -9.74 23.89 -13.37
CA TYR A 218 -8.39 24.08 -12.84
C TYR A 218 -8.40 24.95 -11.58
N ARG A 219 -9.14 26.06 -11.60
CA ARG A 219 -9.32 26.92 -10.44
C ARG A 219 -9.96 26.17 -9.27
N LEU A 220 -11.07 25.48 -9.50
CA LEU A 220 -11.76 24.68 -8.48
C LEU A 220 -10.87 23.58 -7.91
N LYS A 221 -10.09 22.90 -8.75
CA LYS A 221 -9.11 21.90 -8.28
C LYS A 221 -8.10 22.54 -7.32
N ASN A 222 -7.50 23.66 -7.67
CA ASN A 222 -6.51 24.34 -6.83
C ASN A 222 -7.13 24.86 -5.52
N GLU A 223 -8.31 25.47 -5.58
CA GLU A 223 -9.02 25.91 -4.38
C GLU A 223 -9.36 24.75 -3.44
N PHE A 224 -9.82 23.62 -3.98
CA PHE A 224 -10.10 22.42 -3.20
C PHE A 224 -8.85 21.87 -2.52
N LEU A 225 -7.75 21.74 -3.28
CA LEU A 225 -6.49 21.23 -2.73
C LEU A 225 -5.91 22.17 -1.66
N ASN A 226 -5.98 23.47 -1.87
CA ASN A 226 -5.50 24.46 -0.90
C ASN A 226 -6.35 24.46 0.37
N LYS A 227 -7.69 24.34 0.26
CA LYS A 227 -8.57 24.18 1.44
C LYS A 227 -8.28 22.89 2.18
N LEU A 228 -8.14 21.78 1.47
CA LEU A 228 -7.80 20.49 2.07
C LEU A 228 -6.47 20.54 2.83
N LEU A 229 -5.43 21.16 2.24
CA LEU A 229 -4.13 21.34 2.90
C LEU A 229 -4.23 22.23 4.15
N ARG A 230 -5.01 23.33 4.09
CA ARG A 230 -5.21 24.21 5.25
C ARG A 230 -5.92 23.51 6.39
N LEU A 231 -6.94 22.69 6.12
CA LEU A 231 -7.64 21.90 7.13
C LEU A 231 -6.68 20.90 7.80
N ILE A 232 -5.87 20.21 7.01
CA ILE A 232 -4.86 19.27 7.52
C ILE A 232 -3.83 19.99 8.38
N VAL A 233 -3.33 21.16 7.94
CA VAL A 233 -2.35 21.94 8.71
C VAL A 233 -2.97 22.53 9.98
N ALA A 234 -4.22 22.96 9.97
CA ALA A 234 -4.91 23.48 11.13
C ALA A 234 -5.15 22.40 12.20
N GLU A 235 -5.46 21.18 11.78
CA GLU A 235 -5.62 20.04 12.72
C GLU A 235 -4.26 19.50 13.22
N ILE A 236 -3.23 19.50 12.38
CA ILE A 236 -1.87 19.04 12.74
C ILE A 236 -1.10 20.13 13.51
N GLY A 237 -1.41 21.41 13.29
CA GLY A 237 -0.73 22.56 13.90
C GLY A 237 -0.82 22.62 15.42
N HIS A 238 -1.57 21.72 16.05
CA HIS A 238 -1.58 21.54 17.50
C HIS A 238 -0.63 20.44 18.03
N GLU A 239 -0.08 19.52 17.18
CA GLU A 239 0.73 18.43 17.75
C GLU A 239 1.83 17.77 16.87
N ILE A 240 2.09 18.15 15.61
CA ILE A 240 3.12 17.46 14.83
C ILE A 240 4.05 18.42 14.06
N HIS A 241 5.29 18.43 14.47
CA HIS A 241 6.42 18.97 13.70
C HIS A 241 6.69 17.99 12.53
N LEU A 242 6.34 18.37 11.30
CA LEU A 242 6.66 17.60 10.09
C LEU A 242 8.06 17.97 9.62
N PRO A 243 9.07 17.07 9.62
CA PRO A 243 10.31 17.29 8.92
C PRO A 243 10.11 17.01 7.42
N GLY A 244 10.27 18.03 6.59
CA GLY A 244 10.53 17.93 5.17
C GLY A 244 9.30 17.72 4.26
N LEU A 245 8.71 18.82 3.79
CA LEU A 245 8.07 18.95 2.50
C LEU A 245 9.02 19.63 1.51
#